data_2a6af5eb2fd28811c77b05d81da1dca7
#
_entry.id   2a6af5eb2fd28811c77b05d81da1dca7
#
_cell.length_a   1.000
_cell.length_b   1.000
_cell.length_c   1.000
_cell.angle_alpha   90.00
_cell.angle_beta   90.00
_cell.angle_gamma   90.00
#
_symmetry.space_group_name_H-M   'P 1'
#
loop_
_entity.id
_entity.type
_entity.pdbx_description
1 polymer ?
#
loop_
_entity_poly.entity_id
_entity_poly.type
_entity_poly.pdbx_seq_one_letter_code
_entity_poly.pdbx_strand_id
1 'polypeptide(L)'
;MKVNLDYLGRLFTENELTEEERQLAEKLPAMRKEKGKLFCQRCNSTILEEWYLPIGAYYCRECLLMKRVRSDQTLYYFPQEDFPKQDVLKWRGQLTPFQEKVSEGLLQAVDKQKPTLVHAVTGAGKTEMIYQVVAKVINAGGAVCLASPRIDVCLELYKRLQQDFSCGIALLHGESEPYFRTPLVVATTHQLLKFYQAFDLLIVDEVDAFPYVDNPTLYHAVKNSVKENGLRIFLTATSTNELDKKVRLGELKRLSLPRRFHGNPLIIPKPIWLSDFNRYLDKNRLSPKLKSYIEKQRKTAYPLLIFASEIKKGEQLEEILQEQFPNE
;
A
#
# COMPACT_ATOMS: atom_id res chain seq x y z
N MET A 1 4.67 27.24 -24.72
CA MET A 1 5.39 26.04 -24.24
C MET A 1 4.35 24.99 -23.83
N LYS A 2 4.53 23.71 -24.17
CA LYS A 2 3.58 22.65 -23.74
C LYS A 2 4.07 22.02 -22.45
N VAL A 3 3.16 21.78 -21.53
CA VAL A 3 3.45 21.03 -20.28
C VAL A 3 3.94 19.63 -20.66
N ASN A 4 4.99 19.15 -19.98
CA ASN A 4 5.38 17.75 -20.08
C ASN A 4 4.24 16.89 -19.50
N LEU A 5 3.69 16.00 -20.32
CA LEU A 5 2.54 15.16 -19.93
C LEU A 5 2.85 14.29 -18.71
N ASP A 6 4.11 13.89 -18.51
CA ASP A 6 4.53 13.10 -17.34
C ASP A 6 4.49 13.87 -16.01
N TYR A 7 4.23 15.17 -16.06
CA TYR A 7 4.07 16.00 -14.86
C TYR A 7 2.62 16.02 -14.34
N LEU A 8 1.65 15.68 -15.17
CA LEU A 8 0.24 15.71 -14.79
C LEU A 8 -0.05 14.77 -13.62
N GLY A 9 -0.74 15.27 -12.61
CA GLY A 9 -1.02 14.57 -11.36
C GLY A 9 0.17 14.48 -10.38
N ARG A 10 1.33 15.05 -10.71
CA ARG A 10 2.55 14.96 -9.90
C ARG A 10 2.76 16.20 -9.03
N LEU A 11 3.42 15.97 -7.90
CA LEU A 11 3.81 17.00 -6.92
C LEU A 11 5.34 17.15 -6.89
N PHE A 12 5.82 18.35 -7.13
CA PHE A 12 7.23 18.70 -7.26
C PHE A 12 7.66 19.71 -6.18
N THR A 13 8.93 19.65 -5.81
CA THR A 13 9.61 20.74 -5.12
C THR A 13 10.14 21.76 -6.15
N GLU A 14 10.41 22.96 -5.68
CA GLU A 14 10.91 24.05 -6.53
C GLU A 14 12.15 23.66 -7.35
N ASN A 15 13.08 22.88 -6.77
CA ASN A 15 14.34 22.50 -7.40
C ASN A 15 14.19 21.37 -8.46
N GLU A 16 13.01 20.80 -8.60
CA GLU A 16 12.73 19.76 -9.60
C GLU A 16 12.21 20.32 -10.93
N LEU A 17 11.89 21.61 -10.96
CA LEU A 17 11.31 22.29 -12.12
C LEU A 17 12.14 23.51 -12.52
N THR A 18 12.20 23.78 -13.83
CA THR A 18 12.74 25.03 -14.37
C THR A 18 11.80 26.22 -14.04
N GLU A 19 12.29 27.43 -14.17
CA GLU A 19 11.50 28.66 -13.96
C GLU A 19 10.25 28.67 -14.88
N GLU A 20 10.41 28.27 -16.12
CA GLU A 20 9.34 28.24 -17.11
C GLU A 20 8.29 27.18 -16.76
N GLU A 21 8.69 26.00 -16.31
CA GLU A 21 7.79 24.93 -15.87
C GLU A 21 7.01 25.33 -14.62
N ARG A 22 7.65 26.05 -13.66
CA ARG A 22 6.98 26.60 -12.47
C ARG A 22 5.89 27.61 -12.78
N GLN A 23 6.02 28.35 -13.89
CA GLN A 23 5.00 29.31 -14.33
C GLN A 23 3.75 28.62 -14.88
N LEU A 24 3.87 27.38 -15.35
CA LEU A 24 2.76 26.56 -15.87
C LEU A 24 2.09 25.69 -14.79
N ALA A 25 2.69 25.59 -13.62
CA ALA A 25 2.23 24.75 -12.53
C ALA A 25 1.34 25.50 -11.54
N GLU A 26 0.40 24.80 -10.94
CA GLU A 26 -0.32 25.25 -9.77
C GLU A 26 0.58 25.24 -8.52
N LYS A 27 0.35 26.14 -7.57
CA LYS A 27 1.21 26.35 -6.42
C LYS A 27 0.53 25.92 -5.12
N LEU A 28 1.30 25.27 -4.25
CA LEU A 28 0.91 24.94 -2.89
C LEU A 28 1.98 25.46 -1.91
N PRO A 29 1.61 25.93 -0.72
CA PRO A 29 2.60 26.24 0.30
C PRO A 29 3.35 24.97 0.67
N ALA A 30 4.68 25.03 0.79
CA ALA A 30 5.48 23.86 1.20
C ALA A 30 5.15 23.40 2.63
N MET A 31 4.78 24.35 3.47
CA MET A 31 4.37 24.11 4.85
C MET A 31 3.15 24.95 5.20
N ARG A 32 2.32 24.45 6.12
CA ARG A 32 1.16 25.19 6.65
C ARG A 32 1.25 25.28 8.17
N LYS A 33 0.76 26.39 8.72
CA LYS A 33 0.67 26.61 10.15
C LYS A 33 -0.76 26.31 10.62
N GLU A 34 -0.90 25.42 11.59
CA GLU A 34 -2.19 25.05 12.15
C GLU A 34 -2.04 24.88 13.67
N LYS A 35 -2.92 25.56 14.46
CA LYS A 35 -2.92 25.52 15.93
C LYS A 35 -1.53 25.76 16.56
N GLY A 36 -0.76 26.70 15.98
CA GLY A 36 0.58 27.05 16.46
C GLY A 36 1.70 26.10 16.04
N LYS A 37 1.39 24.99 15.39
CA LYS A 37 2.37 24.03 14.87
C LYS A 37 2.55 24.20 13.36
N LEU A 38 3.74 23.87 12.88
CA LEU A 38 4.07 23.88 11.46
C LEU A 38 4.01 22.43 10.92
N PHE A 39 3.35 22.24 9.79
CA PHE A 39 3.18 20.94 9.13
C PHE A 39 3.71 20.97 7.71
N CYS A 40 4.36 19.89 7.28
CA CYS A 40 4.74 19.69 5.89
C CYS A 40 3.49 19.46 5.02
N GLN A 41 3.35 20.18 3.92
CA GLN A 41 2.20 20.02 3.03
C GLN A 41 2.21 18.70 2.28
N ARG A 42 3.40 18.14 1.96
CA ARG A 42 3.53 16.88 1.24
C ARG A 42 3.17 15.66 2.09
N CYS A 43 3.72 15.56 3.31
CA CYS A 43 3.63 14.34 4.13
C CYS A 43 2.82 14.51 5.42
N ASN A 44 2.39 15.74 5.73
CA ASN A 44 1.65 16.09 6.95
C ASN A 44 2.40 15.90 8.27
N SER A 45 3.70 15.66 8.25
CA SER A 45 4.50 15.55 9.47
C SER A 45 4.63 16.91 10.16
N THR A 46 4.56 16.93 11.49
CA THR A 46 4.86 18.12 12.29
C THR A 46 6.33 18.45 12.14
N ILE A 47 6.64 19.72 11.86
CA ILE A 47 7.99 20.23 11.76
C ILE A 47 8.48 20.59 13.16
N LEU A 48 9.62 20.02 13.55
CA LEU A 48 10.22 20.25 14.86
C LEU A 48 11.15 21.47 14.82
N GLU A 49 11.37 22.14 15.95
CA GLU A 49 12.26 23.30 16.06
C GLU A 49 13.71 22.97 15.69
N GLU A 50 14.18 21.77 16.00
CA GLU A 50 15.51 21.26 15.65
C GLU A 50 15.74 21.07 14.15
N TRP A 51 14.67 21.12 13.34
CA TRP A 51 14.76 21.03 11.87
C TRP A 51 14.90 22.41 11.22
N TYR A 52 15.35 23.41 11.98
CA TYR A 52 15.67 24.74 11.51
C TYR A 52 17.07 24.77 10.89
N LEU A 53 17.17 25.39 9.71
CA LEU A 53 18.42 25.52 8.96
C LEU A 53 19.06 26.89 9.22
N PRO A 54 20.41 27.01 9.14
CA PRO A 54 21.11 28.29 9.30
C PRO A 54 20.68 29.39 8.33
N ILE A 55 20.04 29.02 7.21
CA ILE A 55 19.51 29.94 6.19
C ILE A 55 18.19 30.60 6.59
N GLY A 56 17.66 30.38 7.78
CA GLY A 56 16.40 30.95 8.23
C GLY A 56 15.15 30.21 7.83
N ALA A 57 15.26 28.93 7.45
CA ALA A 57 14.13 28.12 7.00
C ALA A 57 14.06 26.77 7.73
N TYR A 58 12.85 26.25 7.88
CA TYR A 58 12.64 24.86 8.33
C TYR A 58 12.68 23.90 7.15
N TYR A 59 13.00 22.64 7.41
CA TYR A 59 12.89 21.57 6.41
C TYR A 59 12.11 20.39 6.98
N CYS A 60 11.50 19.61 6.12
CA CYS A 60 10.85 18.37 6.52
C CYS A 60 11.84 17.20 6.44
N ARG A 61 12.16 16.60 7.59
CA ARG A 61 13.07 15.44 7.66
C ARG A 61 12.46 14.19 7.02
N GLU A 62 11.16 13.97 7.18
CA GLU A 62 10.45 12.81 6.62
C GLU A 62 10.45 12.80 5.08
N CYS A 63 10.61 13.95 4.45
CA CYS A 63 10.64 14.07 2.99
C CYS A 63 12.05 13.98 2.37
N LEU A 64 13.12 13.76 3.13
CA LEU A 64 14.49 13.81 2.61
C LEU A 64 14.73 12.87 1.44
N LEU A 65 14.27 11.63 1.53
CA LEU A 65 14.44 10.61 0.49
C LEU A 65 13.61 10.88 -0.78
N MET A 66 12.64 11.82 -0.70
CA MET A 66 11.75 12.19 -1.82
C MET A 66 11.94 13.63 -2.27
N LYS A 67 13.14 14.16 -2.15
CA LYS A 67 13.49 15.59 -2.28
C LYS A 67 13.00 16.42 -1.10
N ARG A 68 13.88 17.29 -0.64
CA ARG A 68 13.67 18.12 0.57
C ARG A 68 12.56 19.15 0.36
N VAL A 69 11.61 19.20 1.28
CA VAL A 69 10.60 20.26 1.37
C VAL A 69 11.06 21.27 2.41
N ARG A 70 11.10 22.55 2.05
CA ARG A 70 11.54 23.66 2.92
C ARG A 70 10.45 24.70 3.07
N SER A 71 10.42 25.40 4.21
CA SER A 71 9.41 26.41 4.54
C SER A 71 9.49 27.68 3.70
N ASP A 72 10.66 27.98 3.13
CA ASP A 72 10.95 29.12 2.27
C ASP A 72 10.74 28.83 0.78
N GLN A 73 10.24 27.65 0.45
CA GLN A 73 9.98 27.20 -0.92
C GLN A 73 8.49 26.95 -1.16
N THR A 74 8.16 26.71 -2.41
CA THR A 74 6.80 26.38 -2.88
C THR A 74 6.79 24.94 -3.39
N LEU A 75 5.71 24.22 -3.18
CA LEU A 75 5.41 22.98 -3.90
C LEU A 75 4.59 23.32 -5.14
N TYR A 76 4.84 22.58 -6.20
CA TYR A 76 4.18 22.76 -7.50
C TYR A 76 3.50 21.47 -7.91
N TYR A 77 2.33 21.57 -8.52
CA TYR A 77 1.66 20.42 -9.10
C TYR A 77 1.02 20.78 -10.44
N PHE A 78 0.82 19.77 -11.26
CA PHE A 78 0.11 19.90 -12.52
C PHE A 78 -1.19 19.12 -12.41
N PRO A 79 -2.36 19.73 -12.58
CA PRO A 79 -3.64 19.03 -12.53
C PRO A 79 -3.67 17.83 -13.48
N GLN A 80 -4.21 16.71 -13.03
CA GLN A 80 -4.37 15.53 -13.87
C GLN A 80 -5.49 15.77 -14.89
N GLU A 81 -5.18 15.48 -16.14
CA GLU A 81 -6.14 15.50 -17.25
C GLU A 81 -6.66 14.08 -17.50
N ASP A 82 -7.87 13.98 -18.02
CA ASP A 82 -8.45 12.71 -18.42
C ASP A 82 -7.62 12.02 -19.51
N PHE A 83 -7.66 10.71 -19.51
CA PHE A 83 -7.10 9.87 -20.56
C PHE A 83 -8.12 9.64 -21.67
N PRO A 84 -7.69 9.26 -22.87
CA PRO A 84 -8.61 8.80 -23.92
C PRO A 84 -9.43 7.61 -23.43
N LYS A 85 -10.74 7.61 -23.71
CA LYS A 85 -11.61 6.48 -23.45
C LYS A 85 -11.16 5.27 -24.26
N GLN A 86 -11.08 4.11 -23.64
CA GLN A 86 -10.58 2.89 -24.25
C GLN A 86 -11.14 1.66 -23.54
N ASP A 87 -11.16 0.51 -24.17
CA ASP A 87 -11.46 -0.77 -23.52
C ASP A 87 -10.15 -1.49 -23.20
N VAL A 88 -9.84 -1.60 -21.91
CA VAL A 88 -8.52 -2.06 -21.46
C VAL A 88 -8.49 -3.49 -20.93
N LEU A 89 -9.63 -4.12 -20.60
CA LEU A 89 -9.64 -5.40 -19.92
C LEU A 89 -9.53 -6.57 -20.91
N LYS A 90 -8.42 -7.28 -20.88
CA LYS A 90 -8.18 -8.50 -21.67
C LYS A 90 -8.57 -9.79 -20.93
N TRP A 91 -8.61 -9.74 -19.60
CA TRP A 91 -8.87 -10.91 -18.77
C TRP A 91 -10.17 -11.64 -19.17
N ARG A 92 -10.08 -12.97 -19.38
CA ARG A 92 -11.19 -13.84 -19.81
C ARG A 92 -11.59 -14.89 -18.76
N GLY A 93 -11.00 -14.80 -17.55
CA GLY A 93 -11.33 -15.70 -16.47
C GLY A 93 -12.74 -15.50 -15.96
N GLN A 94 -13.16 -16.38 -15.07
CA GLN A 94 -14.49 -16.31 -14.43
C GLN A 94 -14.29 -16.14 -12.92
N LEU A 95 -15.05 -15.22 -12.35
CA LEU A 95 -15.15 -15.08 -10.91
C LEU A 95 -16.05 -16.17 -10.34
N THR A 96 -15.74 -16.65 -9.15
CA THR A 96 -16.70 -17.46 -8.39
C THR A 96 -17.89 -16.58 -7.98
N PRO A 97 -19.09 -17.15 -7.72
CA PRO A 97 -20.28 -16.36 -7.34
C PRO A 97 -20.04 -15.45 -6.11
N PHE A 98 -19.13 -15.84 -5.22
CA PHE A 98 -18.78 -15.02 -4.06
C PHE A 98 -17.88 -13.84 -4.43
N GLN A 99 -16.92 -14.04 -5.32
CA GLN A 99 -16.06 -12.97 -5.85
C GLN A 99 -16.87 -12.00 -6.71
N GLU A 100 -17.79 -12.51 -7.54
CA GLU A 100 -18.69 -11.72 -8.38
C GLU A 100 -19.50 -10.75 -7.54
N LYS A 101 -20.07 -11.20 -6.42
CA LYS A 101 -20.80 -10.36 -5.47
C LYS A 101 -19.95 -9.21 -4.89
N VAL A 102 -18.67 -9.47 -4.63
CA VAL A 102 -17.74 -8.41 -4.19
C VAL A 102 -17.43 -7.47 -5.35
N SER A 103 -17.15 -7.97 -6.54
CA SER A 103 -16.88 -7.17 -7.74
C SER A 103 -18.06 -6.24 -8.09
N GLU A 104 -19.28 -6.75 -8.08
CA GLU A 104 -20.50 -5.93 -8.24
C GLU A 104 -20.63 -4.86 -7.16
N GLY A 105 -20.32 -5.23 -5.90
CA GLY A 105 -20.31 -4.29 -4.79
C GLY A 105 -19.30 -3.16 -4.95
N LEU A 106 -18.15 -3.43 -5.60
CA LEU A 106 -17.14 -2.43 -5.94
C LEU A 106 -17.57 -1.53 -7.10
N LEU A 107 -18.23 -2.08 -8.12
CA LEU A 107 -18.81 -1.29 -9.21
C LEU A 107 -19.86 -0.31 -8.66
N GLN A 108 -20.74 -0.75 -7.76
CA GLN A 108 -21.69 0.10 -7.07
C GLN A 108 -21.02 1.17 -6.18
N ALA A 109 -19.86 0.84 -5.60
CA ALA A 109 -19.09 1.80 -4.78
C ALA A 109 -18.59 2.97 -5.64
N VAL A 110 -18.13 2.71 -6.86
CA VAL A 110 -17.76 3.76 -7.83
C VAL A 110 -18.96 4.62 -8.20
N ASP A 111 -20.09 4.01 -8.55
CA ASP A 111 -21.29 4.76 -8.94
C ASP A 111 -21.85 5.66 -7.81
N LYS A 112 -21.69 5.21 -6.57
CA LYS A 112 -22.17 5.93 -5.37
C LYS A 112 -21.10 6.78 -4.70
N GLN A 113 -19.88 6.82 -5.23
CA GLN A 113 -18.72 7.51 -4.63
C GLN A 113 -18.51 7.14 -3.15
N LYS A 114 -18.71 5.85 -2.80
CA LYS A 114 -18.65 5.39 -1.41
C LYS A 114 -17.34 4.67 -1.11
N PRO A 115 -16.45 5.23 -0.28
CA PRO A 115 -15.23 4.55 0.15
C PRO A 115 -15.54 3.18 0.73
N THR A 116 -14.77 2.16 0.31
CA THR A 116 -15.12 0.76 0.58
C THR A 116 -13.91 -0.02 1.11
N LEU A 117 -14.15 -0.86 2.10
CA LEU A 117 -13.22 -1.84 2.63
C LEU A 117 -13.62 -3.24 2.14
N VAL A 118 -12.76 -3.91 1.41
CA VAL A 118 -12.88 -5.33 1.09
C VAL A 118 -12.12 -6.13 2.12
N HIS A 119 -12.83 -6.84 2.97
CA HIS A 119 -12.26 -7.77 3.93
C HIS A 119 -12.37 -9.19 3.35
N ALA A 120 -11.29 -9.67 2.78
CA ALA A 120 -11.21 -10.96 2.10
C ALA A 120 -10.02 -11.76 2.58
N VAL A 121 -10.25 -13.01 2.97
CA VAL A 121 -9.21 -13.90 3.48
C VAL A 121 -8.06 -14.10 2.48
N THR A 122 -6.89 -14.49 2.99
CA THR A 122 -5.76 -14.84 2.13
C THR A 122 -6.13 -15.97 1.17
N GLY A 123 -5.78 -15.82 -0.11
CA GLY A 123 -6.16 -16.79 -1.16
C GLY A 123 -7.61 -16.69 -1.63
N ALA A 124 -8.29 -15.56 -1.38
CA ALA A 124 -9.63 -15.30 -1.89
C ALA A 124 -9.67 -14.84 -3.37
N GLY A 125 -8.50 -14.54 -3.99
CA GLY A 125 -8.42 -13.97 -5.33
C GLY A 125 -8.81 -12.50 -5.34
N LYS A 126 -8.23 -11.69 -4.45
CA LYS A 126 -8.53 -10.25 -4.33
C LYS A 126 -8.24 -9.48 -5.61
N THR A 127 -7.21 -9.88 -6.34
CA THR A 127 -6.76 -9.19 -7.55
C THR A 127 -7.80 -9.25 -8.67
N GLU A 128 -8.35 -10.41 -8.94
CA GLU A 128 -9.32 -10.61 -10.00
C GLU A 128 -10.65 -9.87 -9.72
N MET A 129 -11.03 -9.77 -8.43
CA MET A 129 -12.25 -9.06 -8.03
C MET A 129 -12.23 -7.56 -8.34
N ILE A 130 -11.04 -6.95 -8.41
CA ILE A 130 -10.92 -5.51 -8.69
C ILE A 130 -10.81 -5.18 -10.19
N TYR A 131 -10.63 -6.15 -11.07
CA TYR A 131 -10.39 -5.89 -12.49
C TYR A 131 -11.51 -5.10 -13.16
N GLN A 132 -12.76 -5.46 -12.90
CA GLN A 132 -13.93 -4.79 -13.48
C GLN A 132 -14.04 -3.32 -13.05
N VAL A 133 -13.77 -3.04 -11.78
CA VAL A 133 -13.83 -1.66 -11.28
C VAL A 133 -12.67 -0.81 -11.78
N VAL A 134 -11.47 -1.38 -11.90
CA VAL A 134 -10.30 -0.74 -12.51
C VAL A 134 -10.59 -0.42 -13.98
N ALA A 135 -11.05 -1.41 -14.76
CA ALA A 135 -11.39 -1.24 -16.15
C ALA A 135 -12.49 -0.19 -16.33
N LYS A 136 -13.55 -0.21 -15.52
CA LYS A 136 -14.65 0.78 -15.60
C LYS A 136 -14.14 2.21 -15.51
N VAL A 137 -13.23 2.49 -14.57
CA VAL A 137 -12.70 3.85 -14.37
C VAL A 137 -11.78 4.23 -15.52
N ILE A 138 -10.86 3.35 -15.96
CA ILE A 138 -9.94 3.63 -17.06
C ILE A 138 -10.70 3.79 -18.38
N ASN A 139 -11.69 2.95 -18.65
CA ASN A 139 -12.50 3.02 -19.88
C ASN A 139 -13.28 4.34 -19.99
N ALA A 140 -13.62 4.95 -18.83
CA ALA A 140 -14.22 6.27 -18.78
C ALA A 140 -13.22 7.43 -18.97
N GLY A 141 -11.92 7.15 -19.01
CA GLY A 141 -10.83 8.14 -19.11
C GLY A 141 -10.16 8.49 -17.78
N GLY A 142 -10.51 7.83 -16.70
CA GLY A 142 -9.95 8.09 -15.38
C GLY A 142 -8.57 7.49 -15.16
N ALA A 143 -7.85 8.01 -14.17
CA ALA A 143 -6.58 7.52 -13.66
C ALA A 143 -6.78 6.61 -12.46
N VAL A 144 -6.15 5.45 -12.46
CA VAL A 144 -6.23 4.46 -11.38
C VAL A 144 -4.85 4.16 -10.81
N CYS A 145 -4.75 4.08 -9.49
CA CYS A 145 -3.55 3.58 -8.81
C CYS A 145 -3.90 2.38 -7.92
N LEU A 146 -3.09 1.34 -8.04
CA LEU A 146 -3.05 0.20 -7.11
C LEU A 146 -1.81 0.35 -6.23
N ALA A 147 -2.00 0.54 -4.94
CA ALA A 147 -0.90 0.75 -4.01
C ALA A 147 -0.81 -0.36 -2.98
N SER A 148 0.40 -0.71 -2.57
CA SER A 148 0.66 -1.62 -1.45
C SER A 148 1.84 -1.11 -0.62
N PRO A 149 1.89 -1.35 0.69
CA PRO A 149 3.08 -1.04 1.49
C PRO A 149 4.29 -1.90 1.13
N ARG A 150 4.10 -3.01 0.43
CA ARG A 150 5.13 -4.02 0.14
C ARG A 150 5.51 -4.03 -1.34
N ILE A 151 6.82 -4.02 -1.60
CA ILE A 151 7.37 -4.00 -2.97
C ILE A 151 7.06 -5.31 -3.71
N ASP A 152 7.21 -6.46 -3.04
CA ASP A 152 6.93 -7.77 -3.62
C ASP A 152 5.49 -7.90 -4.12
N VAL A 153 4.53 -7.37 -3.37
CA VAL A 153 3.11 -7.31 -3.78
C VAL A 153 2.93 -6.41 -5.01
N CYS A 154 3.58 -5.24 -5.04
CA CYS A 154 3.53 -4.37 -6.22
C CYS A 154 4.10 -5.04 -7.47
N LEU A 155 5.22 -5.76 -7.35
CA LEU A 155 5.84 -6.50 -8.45
C LEU A 155 4.93 -7.62 -8.97
N GLU A 156 4.29 -8.36 -8.07
CA GLU A 156 3.33 -9.42 -8.44
C GLU A 156 2.09 -8.85 -9.14
N LEU A 157 1.50 -7.80 -8.57
CA LEU A 157 0.37 -7.09 -9.17
C LEU A 157 0.71 -6.57 -10.57
N TYR A 158 1.85 -5.93 -10.72
CA TYR A 158 2.30 -5.39 -12.01
C TYR A 158 2.38 -6.48 -13.09
N LYS A 159 3.01 -7.63 -12.78
CA LYS A 159 3.12 -8.76 -13.71
C LYS A 159 1.75 -9.30 -14.16
N ARG A 160 0.80 -9.43 -13.23
CA ARG A 160 -0.56 -9.88 -13.54
C ARG A 160 -1.30 -8.86 -14.40
N LEU A 161 -1.26 -7.61 -14.01
CA LEU A 161 -1.96 -6.54 -14.73
C LEU A 161 -1.42 -6.34 -16.16
N GLN A 162 -0.12 -6.53 -16.42
CA GLN A 162 0.44 -6.51 -17.77
C GLN A 162 -0.17 -7.59 -18.69
N GLN A 163 -0.53 -8.73 -18.14
CA GLN A 163 -1.18 -9.82 -18.89
C GLN A 163 -2.65 -9.51 -19.15
N ASP A 164 -3.33 -8.93 -18.16
CA ASP A 164 -4.78 -8.83 -18.11
C ASP A 164 -5.34 -7.48 -18.59
N PHE A 165 -4.48 -6.45 -18.77
CA PHE A 165 -4.84 -5.12 -19.27
C PHE A 165 -4.06 -4.76 -20.53
N SER A 166 -4.68 -3.96 -21.43
CA SER A 166 -4.06 -3.52 -22.69
C SER A 166 -3.39 -2.15 -22.61
N CYS A 167 -3.68 -1.36 -21.56
CA CYS A 167 -3.07 -0.05 -21.39
C CYS A 167 -1.64 -0.14 -20.86
N GLY A 168 -0.87 0.96 -21.00
CA GLY A 168 0.40 1.11 -20.30
C GLY A 168 0.22 1.06 -18.80
N ILE A 169 1.20 0.56 -18.08
CA ILE A 169 1.21 0.46 -16.61
C ILE A 169 2.55 0.96 -16.09
N ALA A 170 2.54 1.96 -15.22
CA ALA A 170 3.74 2.41 -14.53
C ALA A 170 3.90 1.67 -13.20
N LEU A 171 5.10 1.18 -12.91
CA LEU A 171 5.46 0.57 -11.64
C LEU A 171 6.40 1.50 -10.87
N LEU A 172 6.02 1.85 -9.62
CA LEU A 172 6.75 2.80 -8.80
C LEU A 172 7.12 2.24 -7.44
N HIS A 173 8.41 2.11 -7.19
CA HIS A 173 9.00 1.79 -5.89
C HIS A 173 10.34 2.53 -5.73
N GLY A 174 11.14 2.21 -4.72
CA GLY A 174 12.39 2.94 -4.43
C GLY A 174 13.40 2.93 -5.58
N GLU A 175 13.49 1.83 -6.31
CA GLU A 175 14.46 1.56 -7.37
C GLU A 175 13.79 1.35 -8.75
N SER A 176 12.56 1.83 -8.92
CA SER A 176 11.85 1.68 -10.20
C SER A 176 12.37 2.66 -11.25
N GLU A 177 12.06 2.35 -12.52
CA GLU A 177 12.20 3.27 -13.63
C GLU A 177 11.44 4.59 -13.39
N PRO A 178 11.84 5.68 -14.04
CA PRO A 178 11.12 6.93 -13.97
C PRO A 178 9.64 6.79 -14.35
N TYR A 179 8.80 7.58 -13.70
CA TYR A 179 7.38 7.63 -14.02
C TYR A 179 7.15 8.13 -15.45
N PHE A 180 6.25 7.50 -16.15
CA PHE A 180 5.62 7.99 -17.37
C PHE A 180 4.10 8.05 -17.19
N ARG A 181 3.45 9.00 -17.81
CA ARG A 181 2.01 9.20 -17.69
C ARG A 181 1.23 8.06 -18.31
N THR A 182 0.41 7.41 -17.51
CA THR A 182 -0.40 6.25 -17.93
C THR A 182 -1.67 6.17 -17.07
N PRO A 183 -2.78 5.60 -17.58
CA PRO A 183 -4.03 5.51 -16.82
C PRO A 183 -3.97 4.53 -15.65
N LEU A 184 -3.00 3.60 -15.64
CA LEU A 184 -2.85 2.61 -14.58
C LEU A 184 -1.46 2.67 -13.94
N VAL A 185 -1.42 2.89 -12.64
CA VAL A 185 -0.18 2.95 -11.85
C VAL A 185 -0.21 1.86 -10.78
N VAL A 186 0.89 1.14 -10.62
CA VAL A 186 1.15 0.26 -9.47
C VAL A 186 2.26 0.90 -8.65
N ALA A 187 2.06 1.12 -7.35
CA ALA A 187 3.02 1.87 -6.56
C ALA A 187 3.13 1.37 -5.12
N THR A 188 4.30 1.52 -4.51
CA THR A 188 4.34 1.46 -3.05
C THR A 188 3.65 2.68 -2.43
N THR A 189 3.04 2.51 -1.26
CA THR A 189 2.28 3.59 -0.60
C THR A 189 3.10 4.86 -0.37
N HIS A 190 4.43 4.74 -0.18
CA HIS A 190 5.34 5.90 -0.08
C HIS A 190 5.42 6.71 -1.38
N GLN A 191 5.34 6.08 -2.55
CA GLN A 191 5.40 6.79 -3.82
C GLN A 191 4.19 7.71 -4.05
N LEU A 192 3.08 7.47 -3.35
CA LEU A 192 1.90 8.33 -3.39
C LEU A 192 2.20 9.77 -2.92
N LEU A 193 3.24 9.99 -2.10
CA LEU A 193 3.72 11.33 -1.71
C LEU A 193 4.22 12.19 -2.89
N LYS A 194 4.47 11.58 -4.05
CA LYS A 194 4.85 12.27 -5.29
C LYS A 194 3.65 12.66 -6.16
N PHE A 195 2.42 12.40 -5.72
CA PHE A 195 1.19 12.71 -6.44
C PHE A 195 0.29 13.64 -5.64
N TYR A 196 -0.48 14.44 -6.34
CA TYR A 196 -1.47 15.32 -5.74
C TYR A 196 -2.72 15.37 -6.62
N GLN A 197 -3.87 14.99 -6.08
CA GLN A 197 -5.16 14.92 -6.80
C GLN A 197 -5.06 14.26 -8.19
N ALA A 198 -4.32 13.14 -8.25
CA ALA A 198 -3.95 12.50 -9.51
C ALA A 198 -4.93 11.40 -9.93
N PHE A 199 -5.53 10.69 -8.97
CA PHE A 199 -6.25 9.44 -9.23
C PHE A 199 -7.75 9.60 -9.01
N ASP A 200 -8.53 9.09 -9.98
CA ASP A 200 -9.99 8.95 -9.87
C ASP A 200 -10.36 7.75 -9.00
N LEU A 201 -9.51 6.71 -9.01
CA LEU A 201 -9.63 5.54 -8.15
C LEU A 201 -8.26 5.18 -7.57
N LEU A 202 -8.19 5.07 -6.25
CA LEU A 202 -7.04 4.51 -5.55
C LEU A 202 -7.46 3.26 -4.77
N ILE A 203 -6.81 2.15 -5.06
CA ILE A 203 -6.97 0.89 -4.34
C ILE A 203 -5.70 0.64 -3.52
N VAL A 204 -5.84 0.50 -2.22
CA VAL A 204 -4.72 0.19 -1.32
C VAL A 204 -4.87 -1.24 -0.82
N ASP A 205 -3.96 -2.11 -1.20
CA ASP A 205 -3.91 -3.50 -0.73
C ASP A 205 -3.03 -3.63 0.52
N GLU A 206 -3.29 -4.63 1.32
CA GLU A 206 -2.59 -4.91 2.58
C GLU A 206 -2.54 -3.72 3.55
N VAL A 207 -3.67 -3.06 3.75
CA VAL A 207 -3.75 -1.88 4.63
C VAL A 207 -3.52 -2.19 6.12
N ASP A 208 -3.45 -3.44 6.48
CA ASP A 208 -3.07 -3.97 7.78
C ASP A 208 -1.56 -4.25 7.92
N ALA A 209 -0.79 -4.14 6.84
CA ALA A 209 0.64 -4.42 6.84
C ALA A 209 1.49 -3.17 7.18
N PHE A 210 2.63 -3.43 7.84
CA PHE A 210 3.69 -2.43 7.98
C PHE A 210 4.28 -2.10 6.60
N PRO A 211 4.64 -0.84 6.33
CA PRO A 211 4.61 0.35 7.19
C PRO A 211 3.32 1.19 7.10
N TYR A 212 2.25 0.72 6.47
CA TYR A 212 1.03 1.50 6.27
C TYR A 212 0.20 1.64 7.56
N VAL A 213 0.02 0.53 8.29
CA VAL A 213 -0.74 0.55 9.56
C VAL A 213 -0.13 1.53 10.55
N ASP A 214 -0.98 2.29 11.25
CA ASP A 214 -0.60 3.33 12.24
C ASP A 214 0.39 4.41 11.71
N ASN A 215 0.38 4.65 10.40
CA ASN A 215 1.25 5.63 9.75
C ASN A 215 0.47 6.84 9.20
N PRO A 216 0.38 7.96 9.95
CA PRO A 216 -0.35 9.15 9.52
C PRO A 216 0.16 9.77 8.22
N THR A 217 1.47 9.65 7.94
CA THR A 217 2.08 10.14 6.69
C THR A 217 1.53 9.40 5.48
N LEU A 218 1.42 8.07 5.56
CA LEU A 218 0.89 7.26 4.47
C LEU A 218 -0.63 7.42 4.32
N TYR A 219 -1.36 7.62 5.42
CA TYR A 219 -2.78 7.97 5.36
C TYR A 219 -3.00 9.32 4.64
N HIS A 220 -2.13 10.29 4.92
CA HIS A 220 -2.15 11.58 4.22
C HIS A 220 -1.79 11.44 2.73
N ALA A 221 -0.78 10.64 2.39
CA ALA A 221 -0.41 10.35 1.01
C ALA A 221 -1.58 9.75 0.20
N VAL A 222 -2.27 8.76 0.77
CA VAL A 222 -3.47 8.14 0.19
C VAL A 222 -4.61 9.17 0.03
N LYS A 223 -4.79 10.07 0.99
CA LYS A 223 -5.82 11.10 0.91
C LYS A 223 -5.52 12.13 -0.19
N ASN A 224 -4.28 12.63 -0.24
CA ASN A 224 -3.90 13.73 -1.13
C ASN A 224 -3.67 13.31 -2.58
N SER A 225 -3.30 12.05 -2.83
CA SER A 225 -3.09 11.56 -4.18
C SER A 225 -4.37 11.31 -4.97
N VAL A 226 -5.52 11.23 -4.30
CA VAL A 226 -6.84 11.04 -4.91
C VAL A 226 -7.47 12.40 -5.18
N LYS A 227 -8.13 12.54 -6.34
CA LYS A 227 -8.94 13.72 -6.69
C LYS A 227 -10.04 13.95 -5.64
N GLU A 228 -10.56 15.17 -5.51
CA GLU A 228 -11.65 15.47 -4.57
C GLU A 228 -12.87 14.57 -4.75
N ASN A 229 -13.23 14.30 -6.01
CA ASN A 229 -14.31 13.38 -6.39
C ASN A 229 -13.80 11.97 -6.68
N GLY A 230 -12.59 11.64 -6.27
CA GLY A 230 -12.00 10.31 -6.48
C GLY A 230 -12.36 9.34 -5.35
N LEU A 231 -12.33 8.06 -5.68
CA LEU A 231 -12.72 6.99 -4.77
C LEU A 231 -11.51 6.26 -4.18
N ARG A 232 -11.63 5.86 -2.92
CA ARG A 232 -10.65 5.01 -2.22
C ARG A 232 -11.28 3.66 -1.89
N ILE A 233 -10.60 2.59 -2.26
CA ILE A 233 -10.92 1.20 -1.90
C ILE A 233 -9.74 0.65 -1.10
N PHE A 234 -10.03 -0.04 -0.02
CA PHE A 234 -9.05 -0.67 0.85
C PHE A 234 -9.24 -2.18 0.83
N LEU A 235 -8.15 -2.94 0.66
CA LEU A 235 -8.17 -4.40 0.70
C LEU A 235 -7.36 -4.87 1.89
N THR A 236 -7.88 -5.86 2.61
CA THR A 236 -7.19 -6.48 3.75
C THR A 236 -7.63 -7.93 3.95
N ALA A 237 -6.73 -8.74 4.47
CA ALA A 237 -7.08 -10.07 5.00
C ALA A 237 -7.44 -10.02 6.48
N THR A 238 -6.93 -9.02 7.22
CA THR A 238 -7.15 -8.83 8.66
C THR A 238 -7.63 -7.41 8.93
N SER A 239 -8.80 -7.25 9.53
CA SER A 239 -9.33 -5.93 9.83
C SER A 239 -8.70 -5.37 11.11
N THR A 240 -8.31 -4.10 11.08
CA THR A 240 -7.82 -3.38 12.26
C THR A 240 -8.95 -2.71 13.01
N ASN A 241 -8.75 -2.40 14.30
CA ASN A 241 -9.74 -1.69 15.12
C ASN A 241 -10.12 -0.32 14.51
N GLU A 242 -9.17 0.35 13.85
CA GLU A 242 -9.41 1.64 13.19
C GLU A 242 -10.32 1.48 11.98
N LEU A 243 -10.07 0.48 11.12
CA LEU A 243 -10.92 0.19 9.97
C LEU A 243 -12.33 -0.22 10.40
N ASP A 244 -12.45 -1.05 11.44
CA ASP A 244 -13.74 -1.44 12.01
C ASP A 244 -14.50 -0.26 12.59
N LYS A 245 -13.81 0.71 13.20
CA LYS A 245 -14.40 1.96 13.67
C LYS A 245 -14.94 2.79 12.49
N LYS A 246 -14.17 2.97 11.42
CA LYS A 246 -14.61 3.68 10.21
C LYS A 246 -15.82 3.03 9.56
N VAL A 247 -15.88 1.70 9.55
CA VAL A 247 -17.07 0.95 9.07
C VAL A 247 -18.28 1.24 9.96
N ARG A 248 -18.13 1.16 11.28
CA ARG A 248 -19.23 1.45 12.23
C ARG A 248 -19.75 2.89 12.14
N LEU A 249 -18.87 3.85 11.88
CA LEU A 249 -19.23 5.26 11.68
C LEU A 249 -19.84 5.53 10.28
N GLY A 250 -19.91 4.52 9.41
CA GLY A 250 -20.43 4.68 8.06
C GLY A 250 -19.50 5.41 7.09
N GLU A 251 -18.24 5.68 7.48
CA GLU A 251 -17.22 6.29 6.63
C GLU A 251 -16.72 5.33 5.55
N LEU A 252 -16.74 4.02 5.84
CA LEU A 252 -16.41 2.95 4.90
C LEU A 252 -17.57 1.96 4.77
N LYS A 253 -17.89 1.55 3.53
CA LYS A 253 -18.74 0.39 3.29
C LYS A 253 -17.87 -0.87 3.41
N ARG A 254 -18.34 -1.92 4.11
CA ARG A 254 -17.65 -3.21 4.15
C ARG A 254 -18.23 -4.18 3.13
N LEU A 255 -17.35 -4.80 2.32
CA LEU A 255 -17.62 -6.00 1.54
C LEU A 255 -16.78 -7.13 2.13
N SER A 256 -17.38 -8.29 2.34
CA SER A 256 -16.68 -9.41 3.01
C SER A 256 -16.67 -10.66 2.15
N LEU A 257 -15.50 -11.31 2.06
CA LEU A 257 -15.31 -12.60 1.42
C LEU A 257 -14.52 -13.54 2.35
N PRO A 258 -15.23 -14.26 3.26
CA PRO A 258 -14.57 -15.11 4.25
C PRO A 258 -14.21 -16.51 3.70
N ARG A 259 -14.03 -16.66 2.38
CA ARG A 259 -13.81 -17.91 1.70
C ARG A 259 -12.65 -17.82 0.72
N ARG A 260 -11.79 -18.84 0.71
CA ARG A 260 -10.75 -18.98 -0.32
C ARG A 260 -11.38 -19.30 -1.67
N PHE A 261 -10.73 -18.87 -2.75
CA PHE A 261 -11.21 -19.07 -4.11
C PHE A 261 -11.44 -20.57 -4.44
N HIS A 262 -10.54 -21.48 -4.01
CA HIS A 262 -10.64 -22.93 -4.21
C HIS A 262 -11.56 -23.67 -3.21
N GLY A 263 -12.24 -22.92 -2.31
CA GLY A 263 -13.21 -23.48 -1.35
C GLY A 263 -12.64 -24.24 -0.15
N ASN A 264 -11.33 -24.48 -0.11
CA ASN A 264 -10.72 -25.17 1.03
C ASN A 264 -10.84 -24.33 2.31
N PRO A 265 -11.10 -24.94 3.47
CA PRO A 265 -11.20 -24.21 4.72
C PRO A 265 -9.88 -23.55 5.11
N LEU A 266 -9.95 -22.46 5.86
CA LEU A 266 -8.78 -21.87 6.49
C LEU A 266 -8.23 -22.85 7.54
N ILE A 267 -6.90 -23.01 7.55
CA ILE A 267 -6.23 -23.72 8.63
C ILE A 267 -6.32 -22.86 9.88
N ILE A 268 -6.95 -23.40 10.91
CA ILE A 268 -7.02 -22.75 12.22
C ILE A 268 -5.84 -23.27 13.05
N PRO A 269 -4.84 -22.43 13.37
CA PRO A 269 -3.74 -22.84 14.21
C PRO A 269 -4.21 -23.18 15.62
N LYS A 270 -3.63 -24.24 16.21
CA LYS A 270 -3.86 -24.56 17.62
C LYS A 270 -2.87 -23.77 18.47
N PRO A 271 -3.31 -22.84 19.31
CA PRO A 271 -2.41 -22.14 20.21
C PRO A 271 -1.84 -23.10 21.24
N ILE A 272 -0.53 -23.06 21.44
CA ILE A 272 0.18 -23.87 22.43
C ILE A 272 0.98 -22.93 23.32
N TRP A 273 0.71 -22.97 24.61
CA TRP A 273 1.45 -22.17 25.56
C TRP A 273 2.80 -22.81 25.90
N LEU A 274 3.88 -22.04 25.71
CA LEU A 274 5.25 -22.41 26.06
C LEU A 274 5.79 -21.43 27.10
N SER A 275 5.42 -21.66 28.37
CA SER A 275 5.77 -20.77 29.51
C SER A 275 7.27 -20.57 29.68
N ASP A 276 8.06 -21.59 29.35
CA ASP A 276 9.50 -21.59 29.58
C ASP A 276 10.33 -21.29 28.33
N PHE A 277 9.71 -20.85 27.24
CA PHE A 277 10.38 -20.68 25.95
C PHE A 277 11.63 -19.79 26.05
N ASN A 278 11.49 -18.56 26.56
CA ASN A 278 12.64 -17.64 26.72
C ASN A 278 13.70 -18.20 27.64
N ARG A 279 13.33 -18.83 28.76
CA ARG A 279 14.28 -19.43 29.72
C ARG A 279 15.15 -20.54 29.10
N TYR A 280 14.57 -21.33 28.19
CA TYR A 280 15.34 -22.34 27.46
C TYR A 280 16.20 -21.71 26.36
N LEU A 281 15.66 -20.72 25.65
CA LEU A 281 16.39 -19.99 24.62
C LEU A 281 17.62 -19.28 25.18
N ASP A 282 17.49 -18.61 26.34
CA ASP A 282 18.60 -17.97 27.06
C ASP A 282 19.73 -18.96 27.42
N LYS A 283 19.44 -20.25 27.50
CA LYS A 283 20.39 -21.33 27.76
C LYS A 283 20.84 -22.05 26.49
N ASN A 284 20.57 -21.50 25.31
CA ASN A 284 20.81 -22.13 24.02
C ASN A 284 20.24 -23.56 23.92
N ARG A 285 19.00 -23.77 24.37
CA ARG A 285 18.32 -25.08 24.33
C ARG A 285 16.87 -24.93 23.89
N LEU A 286 16.35 -25.98 23.29
CA LEU A 286 14.91 -26.11 23.04
C LEU A 286 14.19 -26.55 24.32
N SER A 287 13.00 -25.98 24.57
CA SER A 287 12.15 -26.54 25.60
C SER A 287 11.71 -27.96 25.21
N PRO A 288 11.58 -28.91 26.17
CA PRO A 288 11.18 -30.31 25.88
C PRO A 288 9.88 -30.38 25.09
N LYS A 289 8.95 -29.49 25.37
CA LYS A 289 7.66 -29.42 24.70
C LYS A 289 7.81 -28.98 23.23
N LEU A 290 8.61 -27.93 22.96
CA LEU A 290 8.88 -27.48 21.58
C LEU A 290 9.61 -28.57 20.79
N LYS A 291 10.64 -29.17 21.37
CA LYS A 291 11.38 -30.28 20.76
C LYS A 291 10.45 -31.43 20.36
N SER A 292 9.55 -31.85 21.25
CA SER A 292 8.56 -32.90 20.94
C SER A 292 7.63 -32.55 19.78
N TYR A 293 7.24 -31.26 19.62
CA TYR A 293 6.43 -30.83 18.48
C TYR A 293 7.21 -30.86 17.18
N ILE A 294 8.48 -30.42 17.19
CA ILE A 294 9.37 -30.48 16.01
C ILE A 294 9.58 -31.94 15.61
N GLU A 295 9.91 -32.83 16.54
CA GLU A 295 10.09 -34.25 16.27
C GLU A 295 8.82 -34.91 15.70
N LYS A 296 7.64 -34.54 16.18
CA LYS A 296 6.38 -35.03 15.61
C LYS A 296 6.16 -34.52 14.18
N GLN A 297 6.48 -33.24 13.92
CA GLN A 297 6.35 -32.66 12.59
C GLN A 297 7.29 -33.33 11.59
N ARG A 298 8.53 -33.60 11.98
CA ARG A 298 9.52 -34.32 11.14
C ARG A 298 9.04 -35.70 10.68
N LYS A 299 8.28 -36.42 11.52
CA LYS A 299 7.69 -37.72 11.15
C LYS A 299 6.65 -37.62 10.03
N THR A 300 6.15 -36.43 9.72
CA THR A 300 5.15 -36.24 8.66
C THR A 300 5.75 -36.10 7.26
N ALA A 301 7.08 -35.95 7.14
CA ALA A 301 7.83 -35.66 5.91
C ALA A 301 7.41 -34.36 5.22
N TYR A 302 6.60 -33.50 5.85
CA TYR A 302 6.31 -32.15 5.35
C TYR A 302 7.35 -31.15 5.87
N PRO A 303 7.74 -30.13 5.07
CA PRO A 303 8.66 -29.08 5.53
C PRO A 303 8.08 -28.33 6.73
N LEU A 304 8.96 -27.97 7.66
CA LEU A 304 8.62 -27.15 8.83
C LEU A 304 9.10 -25.71 8.62
N LEU A 305 8.18 -24.76 8.69
CA LEU A 305 8.50 -23.33 8.73
C LEU A 305 8.31 -22.81 10.15
N ILE A 306 9.33 -22.14 10.67
CA ILE A 306 9.31 -21.53 12.01
C ILE A 306 9.41 -20.01 11.83
N PHE A 307 8.43 -19.28 12.37
CA PHE A 307 8.43 -17.82 12.38
C PHE A 307 8.74 -17.32 13.78
N ALA A 308 9.72 -16.44 13.90
CA ALA A 308 10.05 -15.75 15.15
C ALA A 308 9.61 -14.29 15.09
N SER A 309 9.23 -13.71 16.25
CA SER A 309 8.81 -12.31 16.37
C SER A 309 9.96 -11.31 16.24
N GLU A 310 11.20 -11.77 16.44
CA GLU A 310 12.42 -10.97 16.41
C GLU A 310 13.51 -11.71 15.62
N ILE A 311 14.22 -10.98 14.75
CA ILE A 311 15.32 -11.56 13.94
C ILE A 311 16.35 -12.26 14.82
N LYS A 312 16.78 -11.59 15.89
CA LYS A 312 17.78 -12.13 16.83
C LYS A 312 17.38 -13.45 17.47
N LYS A 313 16.09 -13.61 17.83
CA LYS A 313 15.56 -14.88 18.35
C LYS A 313 15.44 -15.94 17.26
N GLY A 314 15.19 -15.53 16.02
CA GLY A 314 15.18 -16.42 14.88
C GLY A 314 16.55 -17.01 14.60
N GLU A 315 17.59 -16.19 14.53
CA GLU A 315 18.99 -16.60 14.36
C GLU A 315 19.44 -17.54 15.49
N GLN A 316 19.18 -17.20 16.74
CA GLN A 316 19.51 -18.05 17.88
C GLN A 316 18.78 -19.42 17.83
N LEU A 317 17.51 -19.41 17.41
CA LEU A 317 16.73 -20.64 17.26
C LEU A 317 17.28 -21.51 16.13
N GLU A 318 17.72 -20.90 15.02
CA GLU A 318 18.36 -21.58 13.91
C GLU A 318 19.63 -22.29 14.34
N GLU A 319 20.56 -21.63 15.06
CA GLU A 319 21.77 -22.24 15.61
C GLU A 319 21.46 -23.45 16.50
N ILE A 320 20.48 -23.32 17.41
CA ILE A 320 20.05 -24.40 18.29
C ILE A 320 19.48 -25.59 17.50
N LEU A 321 18.71 -25.30 16.44
CA LEU A 321 18.11 -26.34 15.62
C LEU A 321 19.17 -27.07 14.79
N GLN A 322 20.13 -26.38 14.21
CA GLN A 322 21.24 -26.98 13.48
C GLN A 322 22.09 -27.90 14.36
N GLU A 323 22.35 -27.50 15.63
CA GLU A 323 23.06 -28.31 16.58
C GLU A 323 22.27 -29.57 16.98
N GLN A 324 20.95 -29.46 17.23
CA GLN A 324 20.13 -30.57 17.70
C GLN A 324 19.60 -31.48 16.58
N PHE A 325 19.62 -31.01 15.34
CA PHE A 325 19.12 -31.70 14.16
C PHE A 325 20.08 -31.51 12.95
N PRO A 326 21.33 -31.99 13.05
CA PRO A 326 22.42 -31.63 12.11
C PRO A 326 22.29 -32.14 10.66
N ASN A 327 21.23 -32.83 10.30
CA ASN A 327 21.02 -33.41 8.96
C ASN A 327 19.87 -32.72 8.19
N GLU A 328 19.60 -31.49 8.47
CA GLU A 328 18.56 -30.70 7.76
C GLU A 328 19.01 -29.34 7.28
#